data_7100271841463348301219b7d272189d
#
_entry.id   7100271841463348301219b7d272189d
#
_cell.length_a   1.000
_cell.length_b   1.000
_cell.length_c   1.000
_cell.angle_alpha   90.00
_cell.angle_beta   90.00
_cell.angle_gamma   90.00
#
_symmetry.space_group_name_H-M   'P 1'
#
loop_
_entity.id
_entity.type
_entity.pdbx_description
1 polymer ?
#
loop_
_entity_poly.entity_id
_entity_poly.type
_entity_poly.pdbx_seq_one_letter_code
_entity_poly.pdbx_strand_id
1 'polypeptide(L)'
;EDVRFYEHTGVDFKSMFRAILKLGRAGGGSTITQQLAKQLWSPRANNKLERAMQKPIEWIIATKLERLYSKDEILLMYLNQFDFLYNAVGVQSASQVYFSTTPAELKLEQAAMLVGMCKNPSLYNPVRHPERATGRRNTVLGQMEKYGYIDEATRDSVAALPLELHYRSVDHKQGIAPYFREYLRGVLTAKEPKESDYSEWNKQQYHLDSLQWENNPLYGFCEKNKKPDGSRYDLY
;
A
#
# COMPACT_ATOMS: atom_id res chain seq x y z
N GLU A 1 -9.77 -8.45 9.86
CA GLU A 1 -9.60 -8.84 8.45
C GLU A 1 -9.49 -10.37 8.31
N ASP A 2 -8.65 -11.04 9.08
CA ASP A 2 -8.43 -12.48 9.02
C ASP A 2 -8.46 -13.09 10.44
N VAL A 3 -9.65 -13.46 10.88
CA VAL A 3 -9.89 -13.89 12.27
C VAL A 3 -9.14 -15.18 12.64
N ARG A 4 -8.89 -16.03 11.64
CA ARG A 4 -8.20 -17.30 11.82
C ARG A 4 -6.77 -17.27 11.29
N PHE A 5 -6.14 -16.09 11.27
CA PHE A 5 -4.79 -15.91 10.74
C PHE A 5 -3.78 -16.88 11.37
N TYR A 6 -3.86 -17.10 12.67
CA TYR A 6 -2.96 -18.00 13.40
C TYR A 6 -3.31 -19.49 13.28
N GLU A 7 -4.45 -19.85 12.67
CA GLU A 7 -4.94 -21.22 12.59
C GLU A 7 -4.70 -21.91 11.23
N HIS A 8 -4.61 -21.12 10.13
CA HIS A 8 -4.45 -21.68 8.80
C HIS A 8 -3.00 -21.59 8.29
N THR A 9 -2.68 -22.35 7.25
CA THR A 9 -1.36 -22.43 6.61
C THR A 9 -1.33 -21.70 5.24
N GLY A 10 -1.76 -20.44 5.23
CA GLY A 10 -1.77 -19.58 4.03
C GLY A 10 -3.10 -19.51 3.30
N VAL A 11 -3.90 -20.57 3.29
CA VAL A 11 -5.23 -20.61 2.68
C VAL A 11 -6.27 -21.04 3.71
N ASP A 12 -7.33 -20.24 3.86
CA ASP A 12 -8.47 -20.57 4.71
C ASP A 12 -9.66 -21.06 3.87
N PHE A 13 -9.73 -22.36 3.65
CA PHE A 13 -10.81 -22.99 2.88
C PHE A 13 -12.20 -22.76 3.46
N LYS A 14 -12.35 -22.68 4.80
CA LYS A 14 -13.65 -22.42 5.44
C LYS A 14 -14.13 -21.00 5.15
N SER A 15 -13.25 -20.01 5.23
CA SER A 15 -13.59 -18.62 4.87
C SER A 15 -13.85 -18.47 3.38
N MET A 16 -13.08 -19.14 2.52
CA MET A 16 -13.27 -19.15 1.08
C MET A 16 -14.65 -19.75 0.71
N PHE A 17 -15.01 -20.91 1.27
CA PHE A 17 -16.30 -21.56 1.03
C PHE A 17 -17.47 -20.68 1.52
N ARG A 18 -17.33 -20.06 2.69
CA ARG A 18 -18.31 -19.08 3.20
C ARG A 18 -18.49 -17.89 2.25
N ALA A 19 -17.40 -17.36 1.72
CA ALA A 19 -17.44 -16.22 0.79
C ALA A 19 -18.13 -16.58 -0.52
N ILE A 20 -17.93 -17.79 -1.04
CA ILE A 20 -18.60 -18.31 -2.24
C ILE A 20 -20.09 -18.48 -1.99
N LEU A 21 -20.49 -19.17 -0.90
CA LEU A 21 -21.90 -19.43 -0.57
C LEU A 21 -22.69 -18.14 -0.35
N LYS A 22 -22.09 -17.13 0.26
CA LYS A 22 -22.74 -15.85 0.55
C LYS A 22 -22.51 -14.79 -0.55
N LEU A 23 -22.04 -15.20 -1.73
CA LEU A 23 -21.76 -14.30 -2.88
C LEU A 23 -20.95 -13.05 -2.47
N GLY A 24 -19.97 -13.20 -1.59
CA GLY A 24 -19.12 -12.12 -1.10
C GLY A 24 -19.77 -11.15 -0.10
N ARG A 25 -21.07 -11.29 0.22
CA ARG A 25 -21.76 -10.42 1.20
C ARG A 25 -21.27 -10.57 2.63
N ALA A 26 -20.61 -11.68 2.95
CA ALA A 26 -20.06 -11.97 4.28
C ALA A 26 -18.56 -11.64 4.43
N GLY A 27 -18.03 -10.77 3.57
CA GLY A 27 -16.61 -10.41 3.53
C GLY A 27 -15.80 -11.26 2.53
N GLY A 28 -14.54 -10.87 2.31
CA GLY A 28 -13.61 -11.61 1.44
C GLY A 28 -13.19 -12.95 2.05
N GLY A 29 -12.84 -13.91 1.19
CA GLY A 29 -12.30 -15.20 1.60
C GLY A 29 -10.76 -15.28 1.49
N SER A 30 -10.07 -14.18 1.18
CA SER A 30 -8.61 -14.15 1.06
C SER A 30 -7.96 -13.88 2.43
N THR A 31 -6.94 -14.66 2.75
CA THR A 31 -6.14 -14.51 3.98
C THR A 31 -5.17 -13.32 3.87
N ILE A 32 -4.62 -12.86 5.00
CA ILE A 32 -3.55 -11.85 5.04
C ILE A 32 -2.34 -12.33 4.23
N THR A 33 -1.96 -13.61 4.35
CA THR A 33 -0.83 -14.19 3.61
C THR A 33 -1.07 -14.18 2.09
N GLN A 34 -2.31 -14.43 1.63
CA GLN A 34 -2.66 -14.29 0.21
C GLN A 34 -2.65 -12.85 -0.27
N GLN A 35 -3.05 -11.90 0.59
CA GLN A 35 -2.96 -10.48 0.27
C GLN A 35 -1.51 -10.02 0.17
N LEU A 36 -0.64 -10.48 1.05
CA LEU A 36 0.81 -10.24 0.98
C LEU A 36 1.40 -10.84 -0.30
N ALA A 37 1.09 -12.10 -0.61
CA ALA A 37 1.52 -12.74 -1.85
C ALA A 37 1.11 -11.94 -3.10
N LYS A 38 -0.11 -11.42 -3.11
CA LYS A 38 -0.58 -10.53 -4.18
C LYS A 38 0.23 -9.25 -4.27
N GLN A 39 0.51 -8.59 -3.16
CA GLN A 39 1.26 -7.33 -3.14
C GLN A 39 2.69 -7.51 -3.67
N LEU A 40 3.33 -8.65 -3.34
CA LEU A 40 4.72 -8.89 -3.68
C LEU A 40 4.94 -9.40 -5.11
N TRP A 41 4.00 -10.21 -5.66
CA TRP A 41 4.26 -10.96 -6.90
C TRP A 41 3.16 -10.89 -7.96
N SER A 42 1.96 -10.40 -7.64
CA SER A 42 0.89 -10.38 -8.63
C SER A 42 0.86 -9.06 -9.39
N PRO A 43 1.03 -9.06 -10.71
CA PRO A 43 0.86 -7.87 -11.54
C PRO A 43 -0.60 -7.41 -11.49
N ARG A 44 -0.84 -6.16 -11.87
CA ARG A 44 -2.19 -5.60 -11.92
C ARG A 44 -3.00 -6.32 -13.01
N ALA A 45 -4.06 -7.03 -12.60
CA ALA A 45 -4.94 -7.71 -13.56
C ALA A 45 -5.82 -6.70 -14.31
N ASN A 46 -5.89 -6.84 -15.63
CA ASN A 46 -6.68 -5.96 -16.50
C ASN A 46 -8.16 -6.38 -16.58
N ASN A 47 -8.46 -7.65 -16.30
CA ASN A 47 -9.80 -8.18 -16.35
C ASN A 47 -10.06 -9.25 -15.27
N LYS A 48 -11.34 -9.64 -15.11
CA LYS A 48 -11.76 -10.61 -14.10
C LYS A 48 -11.21 -12.01 -14.34
N LEU A 49 -11.01 -12.41 -15.59
CA LEU A 49 -10.50 -13.74 -15.95
C LEU A 49 -9.02 -13.85 -15.56
N GLU A 50 -8.21 -12.85 -15.92
CA GLU A 50 -6.82 -12.76 -15.52
C GLU A 50 -6.68 -12.77 -13.99
N ARG A 51 -7.54 -12.01 -13.30
CA ARG A 51 -7.59 -12.02 -11.83
C ARG A 51 -7.90 -13.41 -11.25
N ALA A 52 -8.77 -14.17 -11.88
CA ALA A 52 -9.09 -15.54 -11.45
C ALA A 52 -7.90 -16.50 -11.68
N MET A 53 -7.15 -16.31 -12.78
CA MET A 53 -5.95 -17.12 -13.08
C MET A 53 -4.77 -16.81 -12.15
N GLN A 54 -4.70 -15.63 -11.55
CA GLN A 54 -3.68 -15.28 -10.57
C GLN A 54 -3.89 -15.97 -9.21
N LYS A 55 -5.13 -16.33 -8.86
CA LYS A 55 -5.48 -16.90 -7.55
C LYS A 55 -4.72 -18.19 -7.19
N PRO A 56 -4.60 -19.19 -8.06
CA PRO A 56 -3.81 -20.38 -7.77
C PRO A 56 -2.33 -20.06 -7.45
N ILE A 57 -1.75 -19.09 -8.15
CA ILE A 57 -0.36 -18.66 -7.91
C ILE A 57 -0.23 -18.01 -6.53
N GLU A 58 -1.16 -17.11 -6.17
CA GLU A 58 -1.22 -16.50 -4.85
C GLU A 58 -1.32 -17.57 -3.74
N TRP A 59 -2.08 -18.64 -3.94
CA TRP A 59 -2.22 -19.74 -2.96
C TRP A 59 -0.90 -20.50 -2.77
N ILE A 60 -0.20 -20.80 -3.88
CA ILE A 60 1.09 -21.49 -3.83
C ILE A 60 2.12 -20.60 -3.10
N ILE A 61 2.17 -19.32 -3.42
CA ILE A 61 3.09 -18.37 -2.79
C ILE A 61 2.73 -18.21 -1.30
N ALA A 62 1.46 -18.06 -0.96
CA ALA A 62 1.00 -17.96 0.43
C ALA A 62 1.41 -19.19 1.25
N THR A 63 1.23 -20.39 0.69
CA THR A 63 1.63 -21.64 1.37
C THR A 63 3.16 -21.73 1.55
N LYS A 64 3.94 -21.21 0.57
CA LYS A 64 5.40 -21.15 0.71
C LYS A 64 5.83 -20.15 1.77
N LEU A 65 5.21 -18.97 1.83
CA LEU A 65 5.49 -17.98 2.86
C LEU A 65 5.26 -18.55 4.25
N GLU A 66 4.16 -19.25 4.49
CA GLU A 66 3.82 -19.88 5.78
C GLU A 66 4.78 -21.02 6.18
N ARG A 67 5.52 -21.58 5.23
CA ARG A 67 6.57 -22.59 5.51
C ARG A 67 7.90 -21.96 5.86
N LEU A 68 8.17 -20.74 5.39
CA LEU A 68 9.47 -20.07 5.51
C LEU A 68 9.49 -19.03 6.64
N TYR A 69 8.33 -18.46 6.96
CA TYR A 69 8.20 -17.34 7.89
C TYR A 69 7.14 -17.65 8.95
N SER A 70 7.37 -17.15 10.16
CA SER A 70 6.38 -17.18 11.24
C SER A 70 5.18 -16.27 10.92
N LYS A 71 4.08 -16.47 11.63
CA LYS A 71 2.88 -15.63 11.50
C LYS A 71 3.18 -14.15 11.77
N ASP A 72 3.98 -13.87 12.77
CA ASP A 72 4.35 -12.51 13.13
C ASP A 72 5.22 -11.84 12.07
N GLU A 73 6.16 -12.58 11.46
CA GLU A 73 6.95 -12.07 10.33
C GLU A 73 6.08 -11.80 9.10
N ILE A 74 5.11 -12.66 8.80
CA ILE A 74 4.15 -12.46 7.69
C ILE A 74 3.30 -11.21 7.95
N LEU A 75 2.80 -11.03 9.18
CA LEU A 75 2.03 -9.85 9.55
C LEU A 75 2.87 -8.58 9.47
N LEU A 76 4.12 -8.63 9.92
CA LEU A 76 5.07 -7.53 9.83
C LEU A 76 5.33 -7.15 8.35
N MET A 77 5.60 -8.14 7.49
CA MET A 77 5.78 -7.92 6.05
C MET A 77 4.53 -7.30 5.43
N TYR A 78 3.34 -7.80 5.76
CA TYR A 78 2.07 -7.28 5.25
C TYR A 78 1.86 -5.81 5.64
N LEU A 79 2.05 -5.48 6.91
CA LEU A 79 1.87 -4.12 7.42
C LEU A 79 2.92 -3.13 6.87
N ASN A 80 4.14 -3.60 6.61
CA ASN A 80 5.20 -2.76 6.03
C ASN A 80 5.06 -2.57 4.52
N GLN A 81 4.38 -3.49 3.82
CA GLN A 81 4.19 -3.41 2.36
C GLN A 81 2.88 -2.75 1.96
N PHE A 82 1.94 -2.59 2.90
CA PHE A 82 0.61 -2.07 2.57
C PHE A 82 0.66 -0.58 2.23
N ASP A 83 0.04 -0.22 1.09
CA ASP A 83 -0.08 1.17 0.65
C ASP A 83 -1.33 1.83 1.26
N PHE A 84 -1.10 2.73 2.22
CA PHE A 84 -2.13 3.54 2.87
C PHE A 84 -2.46 4.83 2.11
N LEU A 85 -1.98 5.00 0.87
CA LEU A 85 -2.07 6.22 0.05
C LEU A 85 -1.22 7.39 0.60
N TYR A 86 -1.17 8.49 -0.17
CA TYR A 86 -0.40 9.71 0.18
C TYR A 86 1.08 9.43 0.49
N ASN A 87 1.71 8.54 -0.28
CA ASN A 87 3.09 8.09 -0.08
C ASN A 87 3.33 7.38 1.27
N ALA A 88 2.26 6.96 1.95
CA ALA A 88 2.32 6.23 3.20
C ALA A 88 2.38 4.71 2.92
N VAL A 89 3.51 4.21 2.45
CA VAL A 89 3.76 2.78 2.32
C VAL A 89 4.27 2.25 3.67
N GLY A 90 3.56 1.27 4.19
CA GLY A 90 3.82 0.67 5.49
C GLY A 90 3.23 1.43 6.68
N VAL A 91 3.01 0.68 7.77
CA VAL A 91 2.37 1.19 9.00
C VAL A 91 3.16 2.33 9.65
N GLN A 92 4.50 2.31 9.56
CA GLN A 92 5.35 3.37 10.08
C GLN A 92 5.06 4.70 9.39
N SER A 93 5.08 4.69 8.05
CA SER A 93 4.77 5.88 7.24
C SER A 93 3.33 6.34 7.42
N ALA A 94 2.38 5.39 7.52
CA ALA A 94 0.97 5.70 7.75
C ALA A 94 0.74 6.38 9.10
N SER A 95 1.36 5.88 10.17
CA SER A 95 1.28 6.50 11.50
C SER A 95 1.80 7.93 11.48
N GLN A 96 2.90 8.15 10.77
CA GLN A 96 3.50 9.49 10.63
C GLN A 96 2.64 10.43 9.79
N VAL A 97 2.09 9.94 8.66
CA VAL A 97 1.30 10.76 7.72
C VAL A 97 -0.06 11.13 8.32
N TYR A 98 -0.76 10.19 8.92
CA TYR A 98 -2.13 10.42 9.40
C TYR A 98 -2.20 10.97 10.82
N PHE A 99 -1.22 10.64 11.67
CA PHE A 99 -1.27 10.96 13.11
C PHE A 99 -0.04 11.68 13.64
N SER A 100 1.00 11.86 12.83
CA SER A 100 2.30 12.46 13.24
C SER A 100 2.91 11.74 14.46
N THR A 101 2.77 10.41 14.52
CA THR A 101 3.24 9.55 15.62
C THR A 101 3.92 8.28 15.11
N THR A 102 4.44 7.46 15.99
CA THR A 102 5.03 6.15 15.67
C THR A 102 4.00 5.03 15.87
N PRO A 103 4.16 3.84 15.23
CA PRO A 103 3.25 2.71 15.46
C PRO A 103 3.12 2.28 16.92
N ALA A 104 4.20 2.41 17.71
CA ALA A 104 4.21 2.06 19.14
C ALA A 104 3.35 3.01 20.00
N GLU A 105 3.15 4.23 19.54
CA GLU A 105 2.41 5.28 20.26
C GLU A 105 0.98 5.47 19.73
N LEU A 106 0.57 4.66 18.75
CA LEU A 106 -0.79 4.71 18.23
C LEU A 106 -1.81 4.40 19.33
N LYS A 107 -2.79 5.27 19.47
CA LYS A 107 -3.97 5.00 20.28
C LYS A 107 -4.85 3.94 19.61
N LEU A 108 -5.73 3.29 20.39
CA LEU A 108 -6.58 2.21 19.89
C LEU A 108 -7.47 2.66 18.71
N GLU A 109 -8.08 3.83 18.79
CA GLU A 109 -8.91 4.40 17.71
C GLU A 109 -8.09 4.66 16.41
N GLN A 110 -6.83 5.06 16.55
CA GLN A 110 -5.93 5.32 15.44
C GLN A 110 -5.49 4.00 14.77
N ALA A 111 -5.09 3.02 15.58
CA ALA A 111 -4.73 1.68 15.09
C ALA A 111 -5.93 1.00 14.41
N ALA A 112 -7.12 1.06 15.01
CA ALA A 112 -8.35 0.52 14.43
C ALA A 112 -8.73 1.20 13.11
N MET A 113 -8.45 2.50 12.95
CA MET A 113 -8.65 3.21 11.69
C MET A 113 -7.68 2.72 10.61
N LEU A 114 -6.38 2.60 10.89
CA LEU A 114 -5.41 2.07 9.90
C LEU A 114 -5.76 0.64 9.48
N VAL A 115 -6.11 -0.23 10.43
CA VAL A 115 -6.60 -1.59 10.12
C VAL A 115 -7.88 -1.52 9.26
N GLY A 116 -8.76 -0.58 9.53
CA GLY A 116 -9.96 -0.34 8.71
C GLY A 116 -9.65 -0.01 7.26
N MET A 117 -8.59 0.77 7.01
CA MET A 117 -8.13 1.11 5.66
C MET A 117 -7.60 -0.10 4.89
N CYS A 118 -7.09 -1.15 5.57
CA CYS A 118 -6.57 -2.35 4.90
C CYS A 118 -7.61 -3.05 4.02
N LYS A 119 -8.90 -2.84 4.25
CA LYS A 119 -9.96 -3.39 3.39
C LYS A 119 -10.02 -2.70 2.03
N ASN A 120 -9.94 -1.38 2.00
CA ASN A 120 -9.93 -0.55 0.80
C ASN A 120 -9.45 0.86 1.18
N PRO A 121 -8.17 1.20 0.99
CA PRO A 121 -7.61 2.46 1.44
C PRO A 121 -8.22 3.68 0.74
N SER A 122 -8.68 3.55 -0.49
CA SER A 122 -9.34 4.65 -1.20
C SER A 122 -10.74 4.94 -0.66
N LEU A 123 -11.52 3.88 -0.37
CA LEU A 123 -12.90 4.01 0.11
C LEU A 123 -12.99 4.47 1.55
N TYR A 124 -12.06 3.98 2.39
CA TYR A 124 -12.01 4.26 3.83
C TYR A 124 -10.90 5.26 4.19
N ASN A 125 -10.57 6.14 3.24
CA ASN A 125 -9.59 7.19 3.45
C ASN A 125 -10.13 8.25 4.42
N PRO A 126 -9.48 8.49 5.58
CA PRO A 126 -10.00 9.40 6.59
C PRO A 126 -9.96 10.88 6.18
N VAL A 127 -9.06 11.25 5.25
CA VAL A 127 -8.95 12.62 4.73
C VAL A 127 -10.06 12.90 3.71
N ARG A 128 -10.38 11.91 2.84
CA ARG A 128 -11.38 12.08 1.77
C ARG A 128 -12.79 11.70 2.21
N HIS A 129 -12.92 10.70 3.08
CA HIS A 129 -14.19 10.10 3.47
C HIS A 129 -14.24 9.85 4.98
N PRO A 130 -14.21 10.92 5.83
CA PRO A 130 -14.10 10.79 7.29
C PRO A 130 -15.22 9.95 7.90
N GLU A 131 -16.46 10.11 7.44
CA GLU A 131 -17.60 9.33 7.94
C GLU A 131 -17.47 7.83 7.65
N ARG A 132 -17.03 7.46 6.42
CA ARG A 132 -16.79 6.06 6.05
C ARG A 132 -15.63 5.47 6.83
N ALA A 133 -14.55 6.24 7.02
CA ALA A 133 -13.39 5.83 7.82
C ALA A 133 -13.80 5.58 9.27
N THR A 134 -14.60 6.49 9.88
CA THR A 134 -15.14 6.32 11.24
C THR A 134 -16.03 5.08 11.35
N GLY A 135 -16.97 4.90 10.42
CA GLY A 135 -17.82 3.70 10.41
C GLY A 135 -17.01 2.41 10.25
N ARG A 136 -15.94 2.44 9.45
CA ARG A 136 -15.06 1.28 9.28
C ARG A 136 -14.19 1.04 10.51
N ARG A 137 -13.65 2.09 11.15
CA ARG A 137 -12.98 2.02 12.45
C ARG A 137 -13.87 1.33 13.49
N ASN A 138 -15.11 1.77 13.60
CA ASN A 138 -16.08 1.22 14.57
C ASN A 138 -16.43 -0.24 14.25
N THR A 139 -16.42 -0.64 12.96
CA THR A 139 -16.54 -2.05 12.56
C THR A 139 -15.34 -2.87 13.07
N VAL A 140 -14.11 -2.33 13.01
CA VAL A 140 -12.91 -3.02 13.53
C VAL A 140 -13.01 -3.18 15.04
N LEU A 141 -13.38 -2.11 15.78
CA LEU A 141 -13.59 -2.16 17.22
C LEU A 141 -14.65 -3.19 17.63
N GLY A 142 -15.79 -3.25 16.92
CA GLY A 142 -16.80 -4.27 17.16
C GLY A 142 -16.33 -5.71 16.86
N GLN A 143 -15.39 -5.90 15.94
CA GLN A 143 -14.76 -7.22 15.76
C GLN A 143 -13.80 -7.54 16.90
N MET A 144 -13.03 -6.55 17.39
CA MET A 144 -12.14 -6.76 18.54
C MET A 144 -12.93 -7.14 19.81
N GLU A 145 -14.04 -6.47 20.06
CA GLU A 145 -14.96 -6.82 21.16
C GLU A 145 -15.53 -8.24 20.97
N LYS A 146 -16.09 -8.53 19.80
CA LYS A 146 -16.68 -9.85 19.50
C LYS A 146 -15.71 -11.01 19.72
N TYR A 147 -14.41 -10.80 19.51
CA TYR A 147 -13.37 -11.83 19.69
C TYR A 147 -12.61 -11.71 21.02
N GLY A 148 -13.08 -10.89 21.94
CA GLY A 148 -12.58 -10.79 23.31
C GLY A 148 -11.26 -10.03 23.49
N TYR A 149 -10.85 -9.24 22.50
CA TYR A 149 -9.63 -8.41 22.59
C TYR A 149 -9.86 -7.13 23.39
N ILE A 150 -11.09 -6.63 23.43
CA ILE A 150 -11.53 -5.49 24.24
C ILE A 150 -12.91 -5.79 24.81
N ASP A 151 -13.29 -5.13 25.91
CA ASP A 151 -14.63 -5.21 26.46
C ASP A 151 -15.58 -4.22 25.78
N GLU A 152 -16.90 -4.36 26.07
CA GLU A 152 -17.95 -3.53 25.52
C GLU A 152 -17.78 -2.05 25.92
N ALA A 153 -17.41 -1.79 27.16
CA ALA A 153 -17.20 -0.42 27.66
C ALA A 153 -16.07 0.29 26.92
N THR A 154 -14.94 -0.41 26.69
CA THR A 154 -13.83 0.12 25.89
C THR A 154 -14.25 0.35 24.43
N ARG A 155 -14.96 -0.62 23.82
CA ARG A 155 -15.49 -0.47 22.47
C ARG A 155 -16.36 0.79 22.34
N ASP A 156 -17.32 0.98 23.25
CA ASP A 156 -18.25 2.11 23.20
C ASP A 156 -17.56 3.45 23.44
N SER A 157 -16.68 3.52 24.44
CA SER A 157 -15.92 4.73 24.73
C SER A 157 -15.05 5.16 23.56
N VAL A 158 -14.33 4.22 22.94
CA VAL A 158 -13.44 4.51 21.81
C VAL A 158 -14.23 4.78 20.52
N ALA A 159 -15.34 4.10 20.29
CA ALA A 159 -16.20 4.33 19.13
C ALA A 159 -16.86 5.72 19.16
N ALA A 160 -17.11 6.29 20.35
CA ALA A 160 -17.67 7.62 20.52
C ALA A 160 -16.65 8.75 20.25
N LEU A 161 -15.36 8.45 20.26
CA LEU A 161 -14.32 9.45 19.99
C LEU A 161 -14.41 9.99 18.55
N PRO A 162 -14.25 11.31 18.38
CA PRO A 162 -14.17 11.92 17.06
C PRO A 162 -12.96 11.36 16.29
N LEU A 163 -12.98 11.51 14.96
CA LEU A 163 -11.83 11.19 14.13
C LEU A 163 -10.85 12.37 14.16
N GLU A 164 -9.83 12.26 15.00
CA GLU A 164 -8.76 13.25 15.08
C GLU A 164 -7.60 12.83 14.17
N LEU A 165 -7.28 13.70 13.22
CA LEU A 165 -6.14 13.51 12.29
C LEU A 165 -5.13 14.64 12.55
N HIS A 166 -3.87 14.25 12.63
CA HIS A 166 -2.72 15.17 12.53
C HIS A 166 -2.05 14.99 11.17
N TYR A 167 -2.87 15.08 10.11
CA TYR A 167 -2.46 14.77 8.75
C TYR A 167 -1.34 15.70 8.29
N ARG A 168 -0.24 15.08 7.88
CA ARG A 168 0.89 15.76 7.26
C ARG A 168 1.17 15.11 5.92
N SER A 169 0.95 15.86 4.83
CA SER A 169 1.35 15.40 3.51
C SER A 169 2.87 15.24 3.45
N VAL A 170 3.33 14.04 3.12
CA VAL A 170 4.75 13.81 2.81
C VAL A 170 4.95 14.14 1.34
N ASP A 171 5.46 15.34 1.08
CA ASP A 171 5.89 15.75 -0.25
C ASP A 171 7.36 15.30 -0.46
N HIS A 172 7.69 14.93 -1.72
CA HIS A 172 9.06 14.62 -2.14
C HIS A 172 10.04 15.77 -1.87
N LYS A 173 9.53 17.00 -1.67
CA LYS A 173 10.33 18.18 -1.30
C LYS A 173 10.73 18.22 0.18
N GLN A 174 10.15 17.34 1.02
CA GLN A 174 10.46 17.25 2.46
C GLN A 174 11.37 16.05 2.75
N GLY A 175 12.17 16.12 3.81
CA GLY A 175 13.06 15.06 4.27
C GLY A 175 14.53 15.31 3.92
N ILE A 176 15.36 14.26 4.01
CA ILE A 176 16.82 14.37 3.82
C ILE A 176 17.15 14.68 2.34
N ALA A 177 17.97 15.71 2.13
CA ALA A 177 18.47 16.13 0.82
C ALA A 177 17.39 16.31 -0.28
N PRO A 178 16.37 17.16 -0.09
CA PRO A 178 15.25 17.29 -1.02
C PRO A 178 15.71 17.73 -2.42
N TYR A 179 16.68 18.65 -2.51
CA TYR A 179 17.24 19.11 -3.79
C TYR A 179 17.98 18.00 -4.54
N PHE A 180 18.72 17.16 -3.83
CA PHE A 180 19.44 16.04 -4.44
C PHE A 180 18.46 14.99 -4.98
N ARG A 181 17.40 14.68 -4.23
CA ARG A 181 16.35 13.75 -4.69
C ARG A 181 15.62 14.29 -5.93
N GLU A 182 15.29 15.60 -5.95
CA GLU A 182 14.63 16.21 -7.09
C GLU A 182 15.58 16.26 -8.31
N TYR A 183 16.86 16.54 -8.11
CA TYR A 183 17.87 16.43 -9.15
C TYR A 183 17.96 15.00 -9.71
N LEU A 184 18.08 14.00 -8.84
CA LEU A 184 18.11 12.59 -9.28
C LEU A 184 16.83 12.21 -10.01
N ARG A 185 15.68 12.63 -9.52
CA ARG A 185 14.40 12.39 -10.19
C ARG A 185 14.40 12.98 -11.59
N GLY A 186 14.84 14.22 -11.74
CA GLY A 186 14.98 14.91 -13.04
C GLY A 186 15.88 14.13 -14.00
N VAL A 187 17.04 13.69 -13.52
CA VAL A 187 17.99 12.89 -14.32
C VAL A 187 17.38 11.55 -14.74
N LEU A 188 16.80 10.80 -13.79
CA LEU A 188 16.29 9.45 -14.04
C LEU A 188 15.02 9.42 -14.89
N THR A 189 14.18 10.48 -14.82
CA THR A 189 12.93 10.61 -15.60
C THR A 189 13.07 11.46 -16.85
N ALA A 190 14.28 11.92 -17.19
CA ALA A 190 14.52 12.71 -18.39
C ALA A 190 14.01 11.97 -19.64
N LYS A 191 13.43 12.73 -20.56
CA LYS A 191 12.98 12.22 -21.87
C LYS A 191 14.09 12.39 -22.90
N GLU A 192 13.97 11.65 -23.99
CA GLU A 192 14.86 11.81 -25.14
C GLU A 192 14.77 13.25 -25.65
N PRO A 193 15.89 13.99 -25.69
CA PRO A 193 15.91 15.35 -26.16
C PRO A 193 15.54 15.43 -27.66
N LYS A 194 14.59 16.30 -28.00
CA LYS A 194 14.23 16.58 -29.38
C LYS A 194 14.52 18.05 -29.67
N GLU A 195 15.13 18.34 -30.80
CA GLU A 195 15.47 19.72 -31.17
C GLU A 195 14.25 20.65 -31.17
N SER A 196 13.06 20.12 -31.50
CA SER A 196 11.79 20.86 -31.46
C SER A 196 11.37 21.35 -30.08
N ASP A 197 11.89 20.74 -29.02
CA ASP A 197 11.51 21.06 -27.63
C ASP A 197 12.36 22.20 -27.06
N TYR A 198 13.34 22.68 -27.81
CA TYR A 198 14.26 23.73 -27.40
C TYR A 198 14.12 24.96 -28.30
N SER A 199 14.10 26.13 -27.70
CA SER A 199 14.13 27.41 -28.44
C SER A 199 15.51 27.66 -29.02
N GLU A 200 15.60 28.58 -30.01
CA GLU A 200 16.86 29.03 -30.61
C GLU A 200 17.91 29.45 -29.57
N TRP A 201 17.47 30.05 -28.46
CA TRP A 201 18.34 30.49 -27.37
C TRP A 201 18.85 29.33 -26.48
N ASN A 202 18.25 28.14 -26.58
CA ASN A 202 18.58 26.98 -25.76
C ASN A 202 19.24 25.82 -26.54
N LYS A 203 19.78 26.11 -27.75
CA LYS A 203 20.48 25.07 -28.55
C LYS A 203 21.69 24.48 -27.85
N GLN A 204 22.36 25.24 -27.03
CA GLN A 204 23.48 24.75 -26.24
C GLN A 204 22.99 23.73 -25.19
N GLN A 205 21.84 23.98 -24.57
CA GLN A 205 21.24 23.03 -23.63
C GLN A 205 20.80 21.74 -24.33
N TYR A 206 20.21 21.82 -25.52
CA TYR A 206 19.88 20.66 -26.33
C TYR A 206 21.11 19.80 -26.59
N HIS A 207 22.25 20.40 -26.95
CA HIS A 207 23.48 19.66 -27.14
C HIS A 207 23.99 18.98 -25.87
N LEU A 208 23.94 19.66 -24.74
CA LEU A 208 24.31 19.09 -23.43
C LEU A 208 23.40 17.95 -23.03
N ASP A 209 22.10 18.10 -23.17
CA ASP A 209 21.10 17.06 -22.83
C ASP A 209 21.24 15.84 -23.76
N SER A 210 21.54 16.05 -25.05
CA SER A 210 21.82 14.98 -26.00
C SER A 210 23.07 14.20 -25.61
N LEU A 211 24.15 14.86 -25.22
CA LEU A 211 25.34 14.22 -24.70
C LEU A 211 25.08 13.43 -23.41
N GLN A 212 24.27 13.98 -22.50
CA GLN A 212 23.84 13.27 -21.30
C GLN A 212 22.99 12.04 -21.65
N TRP A 213 22.07 12.17 -22.61
CA TRP A 213 21.25 11.06 -23.08
C TRP A 213 22.09 9.91 -23.64
N GLU A 214 23.09 10.20 -24.44
CA GLU A 214 23.93 9.19 -25.08
C GLU A 214 24.93 8.54 -24.11
N ASN A 215 25.57 9.33 -23.24
CA ASN A 215 26.74 8.90 -22.49
C ASN A 215 26.47 8.60 -21.01
N ASN A 216 25.34 9.09 -20.44
CA ASN A 216 25.00 8.87 -19.04
C ASN A 216 23.90 7.79 -18.92
N PRO A 217 24.22 6.59 -18.42
CA PRO A 217 23.24 5.51 -18.30
C PRO A 217 22.10 5.81 -17.33
N LEU A 218 22.28 6.77 -16.41
CA LEU A 218 21.24 7.19 -15.48
C LEU A 218 20.30 8.24 -16.09
N TYR A 219 20.75 9.00 -17.09
CA TYR A 219 19.94 10.02 -17.72
C TYR A 219 18.83 9.38 -18.57
N GLY A 220 17.58 9.60 -18.19
CA GLY A 220 16.42 8.95 -18.83
C GLY A 220 16.29 7.46 -18.52
N PHE A 221 16.82 6.97 -17.41
CA PHE A 221 16.78 5.55 -17.04
C PHE A 221 15.36 4.97 -17.10
N CYS A 222 14.36 5.69 -16.56
CA CYS A 222 12.96 5.26 -16.53
C CYS A 222 12.30 5.21 -17.91
N GLU A 223 12.82 5.96 -18.88
CA GLU A 223 12.32 5.97 -20.27
C GLU A 223 13.02 4.87 -21.09
N LYS A 224 14.34 4.71 -20.93
CA LYS A 224 15.16 3.72 -21.64
C LYS A 224 14.90 2.28 -21.16
N ASN A 225 14.50 2.11 -19.89
CA ASN A 225 14.35 0.80 -19.28
C ASN A 225 12.88 0.55 -18.87
N LYS A 226 12.49 -0.71 -18.94
CA LYS A 226 11.18 -1.17 -18.46
C LYS A 226 11.37 -2.22 -17.37
N LYS A 227 10.40 -2.30 -16.46
CA LYS A 227 10.33 -3.39 -15.48
C LYS A 227 10.13 -4.74 -16.20
N PRO A 228 10.42 -5.86 -15.55
CA PRO A 228 10.21 -7.20 -16.13
C PRO A 228 8.77 -7.46 -16.61
N ASP A 229 7.79 -6.76 -16.05
CA ASP A 229 6.37 -6.82 -16.44
C ASP A 229 6.01 -5.90 -17.62
N GLY A 230 7.00 -5.20 -18.20
CA GLY A 230 6.83 -4.25 -19.30
C GLY A 230 6.36 -2.85 -18.90
N SER A 231 6.05 -2.62 -17.62
CA SER A 231 5.68 -1.29 -17.11
C SER A 231 6.90 -0.36 -16.98
N ARG A 232 6.65 0.96 -16.94
CA ARG A 232 7.70 1.95 -16.68
C ARG A 232 8.11 1.95 -15.22
N TYR A 233 9.36 2.26 -14.97
CA TYR A 233 9.81 2.59 -13.62
C TYR A 233 9.16 3.91 -13.19
N ASP A 234 8.65 3.94 -11.96
CA ASP A 234 8.06 5.10 -11.33
C ASP A 234 8.88 5.46 -10.10
N LEU A 235 9.27 6.72 -10.00
CA LEU A 235 10.11 7.24 -8.93
C LEU A 235 9.27 8.18 -8.06
N TYR A 236 8.77 7.66 -6.96
CA TYR A 236 8.09 8.42 -5.91
C TYR A 236 8.91 8.49 -4.63
#